data_60db78cff1dee1a606d6854ee2111a68
#
_entry.id   60db78cff1dee1a606d6854ee2111a68
#
_cell.length_a   1.000
_cell.length_b   1.000
_cell.length_c   1.000
_cell.angle_alpha   90.00
_cell.angle_beta   90.00
_cell.angle_gamma   90.00
#
_symmetry.space_group_name_H-M   'P 1'
#
loop_
_entity.id
_entity.type
_entity.pdbx_description
1 polymer ?
#
loop_
_entity_poly.entity_id
_entity_poly.type
_entity_poly.pdbx_seq_one_letter_code
_entity_poly.pdbx_strand_id
1 'polypeptide(L)' 'AWQKRRYRAAFVAKLNEAEAEAAETQTWIEFAMRCCYLDEEIGQEIIQQYNELLTALAQMIDQADAWTF' A
#
# COMPACT_ATOMS: atom_id res chain seq x y z
N ALA A 1 -21.76 14.98 0.30
CA ALA A 1 -22.92 14.13 0.07
C ALA A 1 -22.71 12.71 0.60
N TRP A 2 -23.78 12.03 0.87
CA TRP A 2 -23.77 10.69 1.47
C TRP A 2 -23.01 9.68 0.59
N GLN A 3 -23.22 9.70 -0.71
CA GLN A 3 -22.54 8.80 -1.64
C GLN A 3 -21.02 9.01 -1.65
N LYS A 4 -20.58 10.25 -1.59
CA LYS A 4 -19.16 10.56 -1.56
C LYS A 4 -18.50 10.01 -0.30
N ARG A 5 -19.16 10.13 0.84
CA ARG A 5 -18.67 9.55 2.10
C ARG A 5 -18.56 8.03 2.02
N ARG A 6 -19.53 7.40 1.38
CA ARG A 6 -19.55 5.95 1.20
C ARG A 6 -18.39 5.49 0.33
N TYR A 7 -18.15 6.18 -0.78
CA TYR A 7 -17.03 5.84 -1.65
C TYR A 7 -15.68 6.06 -0.97
N ARG A 8 -15.56 7.14 -0.22
CA ARG A 8 -14.35 7.41 0.54
C ARG A 8 -14.09 6.32 1.56
N ALA A 9 -15.09 5.94 2.32
CA ALA A 9 -14.96 4.89 3.32
C ALA A 9 -14.56 3.56 2.70
N ALA A 10 -15.16 3.20 1.55
CA ALA A 10 -14.81 1.99 0.83
C ALA A 10 -13.36 2.05 0.32
N PHE A 11 -12.93 3.18 -0.18
CA PHE A 11 -11.58 3.36 -0.69
C PHE A 11 -10.55 3.24 0.44
N VAL A 12 -10.82 3.88 1.59
CA VAL A 12 -9.95 3.79 2.76
C VAL A 12 -9.86 2.36 3.27
N ALA A 13 -10.98 1.64 3.29
CA ALA A 13 -10.98 0.24 3.70
C ALA A 13 -10.10 -0.61 2.78
N LYS A 14 -10.19 -0.38 1.47
CA LYS A 14 -9.35 -1.09 0.49
C LYS A 14 -7.88 -0.74 0.65
N LEU A 15 -7.56 0.51 0.94
CA LEU A 15 -6.19 0.91 1.19
C LEU A 15 -5.63 0.22 2.43
N ASN A 16 -6.43 0.14 3.50
CA ASN A 16 -6.01 -0.56 4.72
C ASN A 16 -5.74 -2.03 4.47
N GLU A 17 -6.57 -2.69 3.65
CA GLU A 17 -6.33 -4.07 3.24
C GLU A 17 -5.04 -4.19 2.45
N ALA A 18 -4.80 -3.27 1.52
CA ALA A 18 -3.59 -3.27 0.71
C ALA A 18 -2.34 -3.07 1.57
N GLU A 19 -2.41 -2.20 2.57
CA GLU A 19 -1.30 -1.99 3.50
C GLU A 19 -0.99 -3.27 4.29
N ALA A 20 -2.02 -3.96 4.75
CA ALA A 20 -1.84 -5.22 5.49
C ALA A 20 -1.22 -6.29 4.59
N GLU A 21 -1.71 -6.42 3.36
CA GLU A 21 -1.16 -7.37 2.40
C GLU A 21 0.27 -7.03 2.01
N ALA A 22 0.58 -5.75 1.88
CA ALA A 22 1.94 -5.31 1.58
C ALA A 22 2.90 -5.67 2.72
N ALA A 23 2.45 -5.52 3.98
CA ALA A 23 3.26 -5.90 5.13
C ALA A 23 3.55 -7.40 5.13
N GLU A 24 2.56 -8.23 4.82
CA GLU A 24 2.76 -9.68 4.69
C GLU A 24 3.72 -10.00 3.54
N THR A 25 3.54 -9.35 2.40
CA THR A 25 4.40 -9.54 1.24
C THR A 25 5.84 -9.15 1.57
N GLN A 26 6.02 -8.05 2.28
CA GLN A 26 7.36 -7.63 2.71
C GLN A 26 8.02 -8.67 3.60
N THR A 27 7.26 -9.27 4.52
CA THR A 27 7.75 -10.33 5.39
C THR A 27 8.21 -11.54 4.57
N TRP A 28 7.41 -11.95 3.57
CA TRP A 28 7.76 -13.07 2.71
C TRP A 28 8.99 -12.77 1.86
N ILE A 29 9.12 -11.55 1.36
CA ILE A 29 10.29 -11.13 0.58
C ILE A 29 11.54 -11.17 1.45
N GLU A 30 11.47 -10.65 2.68
CA GLU A 30 12.59 -10.70 3.62
C GLU A 30 12.99 -12.14 3.93
N PHE A 31 11.99 -13.01 4.12
CA PHE A 31 12.26 -14.43 4.35
C PHE A 31 12.96 -15.06 3.14
N ALA A 32 12.47 -14.77 1.94
CA ALA A 32 13.07 -15.28 0.72
C ALA A 32 14.52 -14.81 0.53
N MET A 33 14.82 -13.56 0.91
CA MET A 33 16.19 -13.05 0.86
C MET A 33 17.09 -13.79 1.85
N ARG A 34 16.61 -14.03 3.06
CA ARG A 34 17.38 -14.77 4.08
C ARG A 34 17.66 -16.20 3.67
N CYS A 35 16.74 -16.83 2.95
CA CYS A 35 16.91 -18.19 2.45
C CYS A 35 17.66 -18.25 1.13
N CYS A 36 18.11 -17.11 0.61
CA CYS A 36 18.84 -17.00 -0.66
C CYS A 36 18.02 -17.43 -1.87
N TYR A 37 16.70 -17.41 -1.77
CA TYR A 37 15.83 -17.67 -2.92
C TYR A 37 15.60 -16.41 -3.75
N LEU A 38 15.88 -15.25 -3.20
CA LEU A 38 15.70 -13.97 -3.85
C LEU A 38 16.93 -13.12 -3.60
N ASP A 39 17.43 -12.45 -4.65
CA ASP A 39 18.52 -11.50 -4.54
C ASP A 39 18.09 -10.35 -3.63
N GLU A 40 18.94 -9.99 -2.67
CA GLU A 40 18.68 -8.94 -1.72
C GLU A 40 18.39 -7.60 -2.41
N GLU A 41 19.16 -7.28 -3.44
CA GLU A 41 18.98 -6.05 -4.20
C GLU A 41 17.61 -5.98 -4.85
N ILE A 42 17.18 -7.06 -5.48
CA ILE A 42 15.85 -7.16 -6.10
C ILE A 42 14.76 -7.09 -5.03
N GLY A 43 14.93 -7.79 -3.91
CA GLY A 43 13.98 -7.77 -2.82
C GLY A 43 13.76 -6.38 -2.25
N GLN A 44 14.84 -5.65 -2.01
CA GLN A 44 14.77 -4.28 -1.51
C GLN A 44 14.09 -3.35 -2.50
N GLU A 45 14.35 -3.53 -3.78
CA GLU A 45 13.71 -2.74 -4.83
C GLU A 45 12.19 -2.96 -4.84
N ILE A 46 11.74 -4.21 -4.71
CA ILE A 46 10.32 -4.52 -4.67
C ILE A 46 9.66 -3.89 -3.45
N ILE A 47 10.28 -4.00 -2.29
CA ILE A 47 9.76 -3.41 -1.05
C ILE A 47 9.61 -1.89 -1.20
N GLN A 48 10.62 -1.25 -1.79
CA GLN A 48 10.59 0.19 -2.00
C GLN A 48 9.45 0.59 -2.93
N GLN A 49 9.21 -0.15 -4.01
CA GLN A 49 8.13 0.12 -4.94
C GLN A 49 6.76 -0.01 -4.27
N TYR A 50 6.57 -1.01 -3.41
CA TYR A 50 5.34 -1.16 -2.65
C TYR A 50 5.10 0.03 -1.72
N ASN A 51 6.13 0.46 -1.01
CA ASN A 51 6.03 1.60 -0.10
C ASN A 51 5.69 2.89 -0.84
N GLU A 52 6.29 3.11 -2.00
CA GLU A 52 6.00 4.27 -2.84
C GLU A 52 4.56 4.25 -3.33
N LEU A 53 4.06 3.09 -3.74
CA LEU A 53 2.69 2.94 -4.20
C LEU A 53 1.69 3.25 -3.07
N LEU A 54 1.92 2.70 -1.88
CA LEU A 54 1.04 2.94 -0.75
C LEU A 54 1.05 4.41 -0.32
N THR A 55 2.21 5.05 -0.35
CA THR A 55 2.32 6.47 -0.06
C THR A 55 1.53 7.30 -1.08
N ALA A 56 1.64 6.96 -2.36
CA ALA A 56 0.89 7.66 -3.40
C ALA A 56 -0.63 7.50 -3.22
N LEU A 57 -1.09 6.30 -2.87
CA LEU A 57 -2.50 6.05 -2.62
C LEU A 57 -3.01 6.84 -1.42
N ALA A 58 -2.22 6.91 -0.35
CA ALA A 58 -2.58 7.71 0.83
C ALA A 58 -2.69 9.19 0.49
N GLN A 59 -1.78 9.70 -0.32
CA GLN A 59 -1.84 11.09 -0.77
C GLN A 59 -3.07 11.36 -1.63
N MET A 60 -3.46 10.42 -2.47
CA MET A 60 -4.68 10.54 -3.28
C MET A 60 -5.92 10.66 -2.40
N ILE A 61 -6.00 9.91 -1.32
CA ILE A 61 -7.10 10.01 -0.38
C ILE A 61 -7.15 11.39 0.27
N ASP A 62 -6.01 11.90 0.71
CA ASP A 62 -5.93 13.23 1.32
C ASP A 62 -6.36 14.32 0.34
N GLN A 63 -5.93 14.21 -0.92
CA GLN A 63 -6.34 15.16 -1.95
C GLN A 63 -7.84 15.08 -2.24
N ALA A 64 -8.39 13.87 -2.28
CA ALA A 64 -9.82 13.67 -2.49
C ALA A 64 -10.62 14.33 -1.37
N ASP A 65 -10.15 14.27 -0.13
CA ASP A 65 -10.79 14.94 1.00
C ASP A 65 -10.83 16.45 0.81
N ALA A 66 -9.81 17.03 0.20
CA ALA A 66 -9.76 18.46 -0.07
C ALA A 66 -10.77 18.89 -1.13
N TRP A 67 -11.19 17.98 -2.00
CA TRP A 67 -12.09 18.26 -3.12
C TRP A 67 -13.55 17.93 -2.84
N THR A 68 -13.82 17.07 -1.86
CA THR A 68 -15.17 16.54 -1.61
C THR A 68 -15.73 17.17 -0.33
N PHE A 69 -16.57 18.13 -0.50
CA PHE A 69 -17.27 18.76 0.64
C PHE A 69 -18.74 18.57 0.54
#